data_7801bf11dd0518d9cf4297f5a9794cf7
#
_entry.id   7801bf11dd0518d9cf4297f5a9794cf7
#
_cell.length_a   1.000
_cell.length_b   1.000
_cell.length_c   1.000
_cell.angle_alpha   90.00
_cell.angle_beta   90.00
_cell.angle_gamma   90.00
#
_symmetry.space_group_name_H-M   'P 1'
#
loop_
_entity.id
_entity.type
_entity.pdbx_description
1 polymer ?
#
loop_
_entity_poly.entity_id
_entity_poly.type
_entity_poly.pdbx_seq_one_letter_code
_entity_poly.pdbx_strand_id
1 'polypeptide(L)'
;MSAPKVLVVDDEPEMADICVEVAELAGCEAAAVHSAEAFRASAVDTFSLLILDLSVPGMNGSKVLRELGERGSPVRVIIVSGMDQTTLESTATLARNRGADVRGVMSKPVRIAQLKALIEAALA
;
A
#
# COMPACT_ATOMS: atom_id res chain seq x y z
N MET A 1 -7.08 11.38 20.08
CA MET A 1 -7.25 10.71 18.77
C MET A 1 -6.15 9.69 18.60
N SER A 2 -6.47 8.53 18.05
CA SER A 2 -5.48 7.51 17.79
C SER A 2 -4.72 7.81 16.49
N ALA A 3 -3.47 7.32 16.41
CA ALA A 3 -2.68 7.43 15.20
C ALA A 3 -3.31 6.62 14.06
N PRO A 4 -3.18 7.06 12.79
CA PRO A 4 -3.60 6.25 11.65
C PRO A 4 -2.85 4.92 11.63
N LYS A 5 -3.53 3.87 11.17
CA LYS A 5 -2.94 2.53 11.07
C LYS A 5 -2.58 2.23 9.62
N VAL A 6 -1.35 1.81 9.40
CA VAL A 6 -0.81 1.47 8.08
C VAL A 6 -0.48 -0.01 8.04
N LEU A 7 -0.97 -0.69 7.01
CA LEU A 7 -0.60 -2.08 6.71
C LEU A 7 0.36 -2.08 5.53
N VAL A 8 1.53 -2.70 5.71
CA VAL A 8 2.52 -2.86 4.64
C VAL A 8 2.49 -4.31 4.16
N VAL A 9 2.39 -4.51 2.85
CA VAL A 9 2.41 -5.84 2.24
C VAL A 9 3.58 -5.91 1.27
N ASP A 10 4.63 -6.63 1.66
CA ASP A 10 5.84 -6.81 0.85
C ASP A 10 6.53 -8.10 1.30
N ASP A 11 6.87 -8.97 0.36
CA ASP A 11 7.53 -10.25 0.65
C ASP A 11 9.02 -10.09 0.98
N GLU A 12 9.61 -8.94 0.71
CA GLU A 12 10.98 -8.62 1.09
C GLU A 12 10.98 -7.98 2.49
N PRO A 13 11.45 -8.69 3.54
CA PRO A 13 11.37 -8.17 4.92
C PRO A 13 12.07 -6.82 5.11
N GLU A 14 13.24 -6.64 4.49
CA GLU A 14 13.98 -5.39 4.61
C GLU A 14 13.21 -4.21 4.02
N MET A 15 12.57 -4.41 2.87
CA MET A 15 11.77 -3.37 2.23
C MET A 15 10.51 -3.06 3.05
N ALA A 16 9.87 -4.10 3.58
CA ALA A 16 8.72 -3.94 4.47
C ALA A 16 9.11 -3.14 5.70
N ASP A 17 10.26 -3.43 6.31
CA ASP A 17 10.74 -2.72 7.49
C ASP A 17 10.99 -1.24 7.20
N ILE A 18 11.55 -0.91 6.04
CA ILE A 18 11.74 0.49 5.63
C ILE A 18 10.40 1.20 5.53
N CYS A 19 9.41 0.59 4.91
CA CYS A 19 8.08 1.18 4.78
C CYS A 19 7.41 1.39 6.14
N VAL A 20 7.56 0.43 7.06
CA VAL A 20 7.06 0.57 8.43
C VAL A 20 7.72 1.75 9.14
N GLU A 21 9.05 1.84 9.06
CA GLU A 21 9.78 2.96 9.69
C GLU A 21 9.36 4.30 9.14
N VAL A 22 9.16 4.41 7.82
CA VAL A 22 8.71 5.65 7.20
C VAL A 22 7.30 6.02 7.66
N ALA A 23 6.41 5.05 7.75
CA ALA A 23 5.06 5.29 8.27
C ALA A 23 5.10 5.78 9.72
N GLU A 24 5.96 5.19 10.54
CA GLU A 24 6.14 5.62 11.93
C GLU A 24 6.69 7.05 12.00
N LEU A 25 7.65 7.39 11.14
CA LEU A 25 8.15 8.77 11.04
C LEU A 25 7.05 9.76 10.64
N ALA A 26 6.05 9.31 9.91
CA ALA A 26 4.90 10.13 9.53
C ALA A 26 3.81 10.18 10.61
N GLY A 27 4.05 9.60 11.78
CA GLY A 27 3.12 9.64 12.91
C GLY A 27 2.09 8.51 12.92
N CYS A 28 2.32 7.44 12.18
CA CYS A 28 1.39 6.32 12.07
C CYS A 28 1.79 5.13 12.93
N GLU A 29 0.82 4.29 13.28
CA GLU A 29 1.07 2.92 13.70
C GLU A 29 1.18 2.07 12.44
N ALA A 30 2.15 1.19 12.37
CA ALA A 30 2.36 0.39 11.18
C ALA A 30 2.66 -1.07 11.51
N ALA A 31 2.15 -1.97 10.67
CA ALA A 31 2.42 -3.39 10.74
C ALA A 31 2.72 -3.89 9.33
N ALA A 32 3.52 -4.95 9.23
CA ALA A 32 3.86 -5.56 7.95
C ALA A 32 3.42 -7.02 7.89
N VAL A 33 3.00 -7.44 6.72
CA VAL A 33 2.80 -8.85 6.37
C VAL A 33 3.64 -9.15 5.12
N HIS A 34 4.11 -10.39 5.01
CA HIS A 34 5.12 -10.74 4.02
C HIS A 34 4.64 -11.80 3.02
N SER A 35 3.36 -12.13 3.03
CA SER A 35 2.81 -13.15 2.15
C SER A 35 1.37 -12.86 1.78
N ALA A 36 0.92 -13.46 0.69
CA ALA A 36 -0.48 -13.39 0.28
C ALA A 36 -1.41 -13.96 1.35
N GLU A 37 -1.00 -15.07 1.98
CA GLU A 37 -1.78 -15.71 3.04
C GLU A 37 -1.95 -14.78 4.24
N ALA A 38 -0.86 -14.18 4.72
CA ALA A 38 -0.92 -13.24 5.83
C ALA A 38 -1.77 -12.02 5.50
N PHE A 39 -1.69 -11.52 4.27
CA PHE A 39 -2.53 -10.42 3.82
C PHE A 39 -4.02 -10.80 3.85
N ARG A 40 -4.37 -11.97 3.33
CA ARG A 40 -5.77 -12.45 3.32
C ARG A 40 -6.34 -12.62 4.73
N ALA A 41 -5.48 -12.95 5.69
CA ALA A 41 -5.87 -13.07 7.10
C ALA A 41 -5.96 -11.73 7.82
N SER A 42 -5.47 -10.65 7.19
CA SER A 42 -5.50 -9.32 7.78
C SER A 42 -6.89 -8.68 7.63
N ALA A 43 -7.25 -7.84 8.59
CA ALA A 43 -8.48 -7.06 8.52
C ALA A 43 -8.19 -5.71 7.81
N VAL A 44 -7.91 -5.77 6.51
CA VAL A 44 -7.41 -4.61 5.75
C VAL A 44 -8.34 -3.40 5.82
N ASP A 45 -9.64 -3.61 5.90
CA ASP A 45 -10.62 -2.50 5.97
C ASP A 45 -10.57 -1.73 7.30
N THR A 46 -9.87 -2.25 8.30
CA THR A 46 -9.66 -1.55 9.57
C THR A 46 -8.44 -0.64 9.56
N PHE A 47 -7.64 -0.69 8.51
CA PHE A 47 -6.47 0.16 8.34
C PHE A 47 -6.85 1.44 7.60
N SER A 48 -6.14 2.52 7.89
CA SER A 48 -6.31 3.81 7.20
C SER A 48 -5.61 3.80 5.85
N LEU A 49 -4.49 3.09 5.76
CA LEU A 49 -3.64 3.07 4.56
C LEU A 49 -3.06 1.66 4.36
N LEU A 50 -3.03 1.25 3.11
CA LEU A 50 -2.35 0.03 2.65
C LEU A 50 -1.18 0.43 1.75
N ILE A 51 0.03 0.02 2.10
CA ILE A 51 1.20 0.12 1.22
C ILE A 51 1.37 -1.26 0.61
N LEU A 52 1.10 -1.38 -0.69
CA LEU A 52 0.97 -2.64 -1.39
C LEU A 52 2.06 -2.82 -2.44
N ASP A 53 2.84 -3.88 -2.31
CA ASP A 53 3.71 -4.36 -3.38
C ASP A 53 2.89 -5.31 -4.27
N LEU A 54 2.85 -5.01 -5.56
CA LEU A 54 2.11 -5.81 -6.54
C LEU A 54 2.78 -7.15 -6.87
N SER A 55 4.05 -7.31 -6.49
CA SER A 55 4.88 -8.45 -6.88
C SER A 55 4.98 -9.54 -5.81
N VAL A 56 4.13 -9.51 -4.79
CA VAL A 56 4.14 -10.54 -3.74
C VAL A 56 3.72 -11.89 -4.33
N PRO A 57 4.55 -12.96 -4.18
CA PRO A 57 4.22 -14.28 -4.72
C PRO A 57 2.88 -14.83 -4.19
N GLY A 58 2.12 -15.46 -5.07
CA GLY A 58 0.81 -16.03 -4.74
C GLY A 58 -0.30 -15.00 -4.60
N MET A 59 -0.02 -13.73 -4.88
CA MET A 59 -1.00 -12.66 -4.84
C MET A 59 -1.04 -11.93 -6.18
N ASN A 60 -2.24 -11.75 -6.71
CA ASN A 60 -2.44 -10.88 -7.86
C ASN A 60 -2.81 -9.49 -7.34
N GLY A 61 -1.84 -8.57 -7.33
CA GLY A 61 -2.04 -7.23 -6.79
C GLY A 61 -3.14 -6.45 -7.51
N SER A 62 -3.24 -6.59 -8.83
CA SER A 62 -4.30 -5.94 -9.61
C SER A 62 -5.68 -6.46 -9.22
N LYS A 63 -5.79 -7.76 -8.95
CA LYS A 63 -7.04 -8.36 -8.47
C LYS A 63 -7.39 -7.86 -7.08
N VAL A 64 -6.41 -7.73 -6.19
CA VAL A 64 -6.62 -7.16 -4.85
C VAL A 64 -7.19 -5.75 -4.96
N LEU A 65 -6.60 -4.91 -5.79
CA LEU A 65 -7.06 -3.54 -6.00
C LEU A 65 -8.49 -3.51 -6.54
N ARG A 66 -8.80 -4.38 -7.49
CA ARG A 66 -10.15 -4.49 -8.04
C ARG A 66 -11.16 -4.89 -6.97
N GLU A 67 -10.83 -5.87 -6.15
CA GLU A 67 -11.72 -6.35 -5.07
C GLU A 67 -11.95 -5.26 -4.02
N LEU A 68 -10.92 -4.51 -3.65
CA LEU A 68 -11.08 -3.38 -2.73
C LEU A 68 -12.06 -2.35 -3.30
N GLY A 69 -11.94 -2.02 -4.57
CA GLY A 69 -12.84 -1.09 -5.23
C GLY A 69 -14.27 -1.60 -5.32
N GLU A 70 -14.45 -2.86 -5.73
CA GLU A 70 -15.77 -3.47 -5.90
C GLU A 70 -16.55 -3.56 -4.60
N ARG A 71 -15.88 -3.82 -3.47
CA ARG A 71 -16.57 -3.91 -2.18
C ARG A 71 -16.62 -2.58 -1.43
N GLY A 72 -16.13 -1.51 -2.03
CA GLY A 72 -16.16 -0.20 -1.40
C GLY A 72 -15.31 -0.08 -0.14
N SER A 73 -14.14 -0.75 -0.10
CA SER A 73 -13.24 -0.66 1.04
C SER A 73 -12.83 0.79 1.30
N PRO A 74 -12.85 1.24 2.57
CA PRO A 74 -12.43 2.60 2.91
C PRO A 74 -10.91 2.79 2.93
N VAL A 75 -10.14 1.72 2.79
CA VAL A 75 -8.68 1.81 2.89
C VAL A 75 -8.10 2.60 1.72
N ARG A 76 -7.20 3.53 2.03
CA ARG A 76 -6.42 4.24 1.02
C ARG A 76 -5.22 3.39 0.64
N VAL A 77 -4.76 3.49 -0.60
CA VAL A 77 -3.69 2.63 -1.11
C VAL A 77 -2.55 3.47 -1.67
N ILE A 78 -1.33 3.11 -1.32
CA ILE A 78 -0.11 3.52 -2.01
C ILE A 78 0.51 2.25 -2.59
N ILE A 79 0.80 2.26 -3.88
CA ILE A 79 1.45 1.13 -4.54
C ILE A 79 2.96 1.37 -4.55
N VAL A 80 3.73 0.42 -4.02
CA VAL A 80 5.20 0.46 -4.03
C VAL A 80 5.68 -0.83 -4.66
N SER A 81 6.28 -0.77 -5.85
CA SER A 81 6.62 -1.98 -6.59
C SER A 81 7.87 -1.77 -7.44
N GLY A 82 8.48 -2.90 -7.86
CA GLY A 82 9.63 -2.90 -8.77
C GLY A 82 9.31 -2.58 -10.21
N MET A 83 8.03 -2.44 -10.58
CA MET A 83 7.64 -2.05 -11.93
C MET A 83 8.03 -0.60 -12.21
N ASP A 84 8.12 -0.23 -13.49
CA ASP A 84 8.42 1.15 -13.85
C ASP A 84 7.25 2.10 -13.49
N GLN A 85 7.57 3.38 -13.36
CA GLN A 85 6.61 4.40 -12.92
C GLN A 85 5.39 4.48 -13.84
N THR A 86 5.59 4.40 -15.14
CA THR A 86 4.50 4.47 -16.11
C THR A 86 3.51 3.32 -15.94
N THR A 87 4.01 2.10 -15.74
CA THR A 87 3.18 0.92 -15.49
C THR A 87 2.41 1.06 -14.19
N LEU A 88 3.06 1.54 -13.13
CA LEU A 88 2.39 1.75 -11.84
C LEU A 88 1.29 2.80 -11.94
N GLU A 89 1.51 3.88 -12.66
CA GLU A 89 0.50 4.92 -12.84
C GLU A 89 -0.70 4.42 -13.65
N SER A 90 -0.45 3.61 -14.68
CA SER A 90 -1.53 2.97 -15.45
C SER A 90 -2.34 2.02 -14.57
N THR A 91 -1.67 1.22 -13.75
CA THR A 91 -2.32 0.31 -12.80
C THR A 91 -3.19 1.08 -11.81
N ALA A 92 -2.66 2.18 -11.27
CA ALA A 92 -3.39 3.04 -10.33
C ALA A 92 -4.63 3.66 -10.99
N THR A 93 -4.52 4.13 -12.22
CA THR A 93 -5.63 4.70 -12.97
C THR A 93 -6.74 3.68 -13.16
N LEU A 94 -6.41 2.48 -13.59
CA LEU A 94 -7.40 1.40 -13.74
C LEU A 94 -8.07 1.06 -12.41
N ALA A 95 -7.29 0.98 -11.33
CA ALA A 95 -7.82 0.68 -10.00
C ALA A 95 -8.78 1.78 -9.52
N ARG A 96 -8.42 3.04 -9.70
CA ARG A 96 -9.28 4.18 -9.36
C ARG A 96 -10.60 4.15 -10.14
N ASN A 97 -10.54 3.82 -11.42
CA ASN A 97 -11.73 3.70 -12.26
C ASN A 97 -12.68 2.61 -11.78
N ARG A 98 -12.18 1.66 -11.02
CA ARG A 98 -12.98 0.56 -10.42
C ARG A 98 -13.33 0.80 -8.96
N GLY A 99 -13.05 1.99 -8.45
CA GLY A 99 -13.47 2.42 -7.12
C GLY A 99 -12.44 2.28 -6.01
N ALA A 100 -11.23 1.77 -6.29
CA ALA A 100 -10.17 1.72 -5.29
C ALA A 100 -9.61 3.13 -5.02
N ASP A 101 -9.31 3.40 -3.75
CA ASP A 101 -8.82 4.71 -3.33
C ASP A 101 -7.29 4.74 -3.38
N VAL A 102 -6.73 4.74 -4.58
CA VAL A 102 -5.27 4.80 -4.77
C VAL A 102 -4.80 6.23 -4.70
N ARG A 103 -3.97 6.52 -3.70
CA ARG A 103 -3.48 7.87 -3.39
C ARG A 103 -2.09 8.15 -3.92
N GLY A 104 -1.35 7.15 -4.34
CA GLY A 104 -0.02 7.36 -4.92
C GLY A 104 0.65 6.08 -5.35
N VAL A 105 1.73 6.24 -6.09
CA VAL A 105 2.56 5.13 -6.55
C VAL A 105 4.04 5.51 -6.39
N MET A 106 4.87 4.51 -6.12
CA MET A 106 6.31 4.68 -6.06
C MET A 106 6.99 3.46 -6.65
N SER A 107 7.86 3.67 -7.63
CA SER A 107 8.71 2.62 -8.15
C SER A 107 9.89 2.41 -7.21
N LYS A 108 10.23 1.15 -6.92
CA LYS A 108 11.41 0.83 -6.11
C LYS A 108 12.69 1.24 -6.84
N PRO A 109 13.76 1.63 -6.14
CA PRO A 109 13.94 1.58 -4.69
C PRO A 109 13.15 2.67 -3.96
N VAL A 110 12.76 2.37 -2.72
CA VAL A 110 12.03 3.32 -1.88
C VAL A 110 12.93 4.49 -1.49
N ARG A 111 12.41 5.70 -1.65
CA ARG A 111 13.06 6.94 -1.24
C ARG A 111 12.29 7.48 -0.03
N ILE A 112 12.97 7.53 1.11
CA ILE A 112 12.34 7.78 2.42
C ILE A 112 11.54 9.08 2.42
N ALA A 113 12.15 10.20 2.00
CA ALA A 113 11.46 11.50 2.02
C ALA A 113 10.24 11.52 1.10
N GLN A 114 10.32 10.88 -0.07
CA GLN A 114 9.21 10.82 -1.01
C GLN A 114 8.08 9.94 -0.50
N LEU A 115 8.40 8.78 0.06
CA LEU A 115 7.38 7.91 0.63
C LEU A 115 6.69 8.57 1.82
N LYS A 116 7.45 9.24 2.68
CA LYS A 116 6.88 9.99 3.80
C LYS A 116 5.89 11.03 3.31
N ALA A 117 6.26 11.79 2.27
CA ALA A 117 5.37 12.79 1.67
C ALA A 117 4.09 12.16 1.07
N LEU A 118 4.22 11.00 0.41
CA LEU A 118 3.06 10.28 -0.11
C LEU A 118 2.11 9.83 1.00
N ILE A 119 2.67 9.31 2.09
CA ILE A 119 1.88 8.87 3.25
C ILE A 119 1.14 10.06 3.87
N GLU A 120 1.84 11.15 4.10
CA GLU A 120 1.24 12.36 4.66
C GLU A 120 0.12 12.89 3.77
N ALA A 121 0.33 12.94 2.46
CA ALA A 121 -0.68 13.37 1.51
C ALA A 121 -1.89 12.42 1.46
N ALA A 122 -1.64 11.12 1.53
CA ALA A 122 -2.70 10.11 1.51
C ALA A 122 -3.60 10.18 2.74
N LEU A 123 -3.07 10.63 3.87
CA LEU A 123 -3.78 10.68 5.14
C LEU A 123 -4.30 12.08 5.50
N ALA A 124 -3.98 13.06 4.67
CA ALA A 124 -4.42 14.44 4.88
C ALA A 124 -5.93 14.63 4.72
#